data_0fa5d440a396c3c6fa8162ec38f0930e
#
_entry.id   0fa5d440a396c3c6fa8162ec38f0930e
#
_cell.length_a   1.000
_cell.length_b   1.000
_cell.length_c   1.000
_cell.angle_alpha   90.00
_cell.angle_beta   90.00
_cell.angle_gamma   90.00
#
_symmetry.space_group_name_H-M   'P 1'
#
loop_
_entity.id
_entity.type
_entity.pdbx_description
1 polymer ?
#
loop_
_entity_poly.entity_id
_entity_poly.type
_entity_poly.pdbx_seq_one_letter_code
_entity_poly.pdbx_strand_id
1 'polypeptide(L)'
;MKDFFRVLRRFVPPYKRFMAMNIAFNILSAILNVFSFALIIPILRILFKMDDRVYTYAAWTLHSATDWEAWRALPGVIQNNFYWYVNHLIETQGSSTALILLGVALIVMTLCKVLAMYMAFYTMIPIRTGVVRDVRNQINRKITELPLSFFSEERKGDILARVSGDVNEIETSIMSSLDMLFKNPILILIYLTAMLLISWQLTAFVFILLPVAGYAMGQVGKQLKRKSLVGQAQWGALMSQIEETLSGLRIIKAFNAERKIQQRFEAQNETFRRTTNRIYRRQQLAHPMSEFLGTATIVIILWYGGTLILGNNSPIDAPTFIYYLVIFYSIINPAKDLSKSVYAIQKGLASVERVDKILRAESDIVEPDTPQPVRLAHAITYRDVWFRYREEWVLRGINLTIEKGRTVALVGQSGSGKSTLVDLLPRFYDVERGAITIDGVDIRQASLTDLRGLMGNVNQEAILFNDTFFNNIAFGVERATRQEVEEAARIANAHDFIMATEQGYDTNIGDRGGKLSGGQRQRISIARAILKNPPLLILDEATSALDTESERLVQEALERLMRNRTTIVIAHRLSTIRRADEICVMHEGEIVERGRHEELIALDGYYKRLCDMQTF
;
A
#
# COMPACT_ATOMS: atom_id res chain seq x y z
N MET A 1 -13.03 2.81 18.82
CA MET A 1 -14.21 2.58 17.98
C MET A 1 -14.45 3.71 16.96
N LYS A 2 -14.36 5.01 17.34
CA LYS A 2 -14.57 6.12 16.37
C LYS A 2 -13.61 6.05 15.17
N ASP A 3 -12.32 5.81 15.39
CA ASP A 3 -11.32 5.75 14.31
C ASP A 3 -11.53 4.55 13.37
N PHE A 4 -12.01 3.46 13.92
CA PHE A 4 -12.41 2.26 13.20
C PHE A 4 -13.56 2.53 12.20
N PHE A 5 -14.65 3.17 12.65
CA PHE A 5 -15.75 3.55 11.76
C PHE A 5 -15.31 4.55 10.70
N ARG A 6 -14.32 5.41 11.00
CA ARG A 6 -13.73 6.34 10.03
C ARG A 6 -13.06 5.60 8.87
N VAL A 7 -12.31 4.53 9.14
CA VAL A 7 -11.65 3.70 8.11
C VAL A 7 -12.68 3.03 7.21
N LEU A 8 -13.70 2.37 7.81
CA LEU A 8 -14.75 1.73 7.02
C LEU A 8 -15.53 2.73 6.17
N ARG A 9 -15.91 3.88 6.75
CA ARG A 9 -16.64 4.93 6.03
C ARG A 9 -15.83 5.52 4.87
N ARG A 10 -14.51 5.48 4.94
CA ARG A 10 -13.62 5.97 3.89
C ARG A 10 -13.48 4.98 2.74
N PHE A 11 -13.29 3.70 3.00
CA PHE A 11 -12.87 2.72 2.00
C PHE A 11 -13.97 1.78 1.51
N VAL A 12 -15.05 1.56 2.28
CA VAL A 12 -16.10 0.58 1.95
C VAL A 12 -17.25 1.12 1.08
N PRO A 13 -17.60 2.42 1.08
CA PRO A 13 -18.77 2.91 0.34
C PRO A 13 -18.84 2.55 -1.14
N PRO A 14 -17.74 2.51 -1.92
CA PRO A 14 -17.77 2.08 -3.31
C PRO A 14 -18.26 0.63 -3.49
N TYR A 15 -18.11 -0.20 -2.46
CA TYR A 15 -18.38 -1.65 -2.47
C TYR A 15 -19.66 -2.04 -1.72
N LYS A 16 -20.56 -1.10 -1.39
CA LYS A 16 -21.76 -1.31 -0.58
C LYS A 16 -22.66 -2.45 -1.07
N ARG A 17 -22.75 -2.68 -2.40
CA ARG A 17 -23.52 -3.78 -2.98
C ARG A 17 -22.94 -5.14 -2.58
N PHE A 18 -21.65 -5.32 -2.72
CA PHE A 18 -20.96 -6.55 -2.33
C PHE A 18 -21.04 -6.78 -0.81
N MET A 19 -20.99 -5.71 -0.01
CA MET A 19 -21.18 -5.80 1.43
C MET A 19 -22.57 -6.26 1.80
N ALA A 20 -23.63 -5.73 1.19
CA ALA A 20 -25.00 -6.16 1.41
C ALA A 20 -25.19 -7.64 1.03
N MET A 21 -24.66 -8.08 -0.11
CA MET A 21 -24.68 -9.48 -0.52
C MET A 21 -23.93 -10.38 0.47
N ASN A 22 -22.75 -9.94 0.94
CA ASN A 22 -21.98 -10.67 1.94
C ASN A 22 -22.78 -10.87 3.25
N ILE A 23 -23.43 -9.82 3.75
CA ILE A 23 -24.27 -9.89 4.93
C ILE A 23 -25.44 -10.87 4.70
N ALA A 24 -26.13 -10.77 3.57
CA ALA A 24 -27.26 -11.66 3.24
C ALA A 24 -26.82 -13.13 3.18
N PHE A 25 -25.70 -13.44 2.52
CA PHE A 25 -25.19 -14.81 2.46
C PHE A 25 -24.68 -15.33 3.81
N ASN A 26 -24.11 -14.48 4.66
CA ASN A 26 -23.73 -14.88 6.02
C ASN A 26 -24.97 -15.20 6.87
N ILE A 27 -26.03 -14.39 6.77
CA ILE A 27 -27.31 -14.67 7.45
C ILE A 27 -27.90 -16.00 6.95
N LEU A 28 -27.97 -16.17 5.63
CA LEU A 28 -28.52 -17.41 5.03
C LEU A 28 -27.70 -18.62 5.46
N SER A 29 -26.37 -18.55 5.41
CA SER A 29 -25.49 -19.64 5.85
C SER A 29 -25.68 -19.98 7.33
N ALA A 30 -25.84 -18.97 8.19
CA ALA A 30 -26.07 -19.19 9.62
C ALA A 30 -27.41 -19.84 9.90
N ILE A 31 -28.49 -19.40 9.24
CA ILE A 31 -29.82 -19.99 9.35
C ILE A 31 -29.79 -21.44 8.87
N LEU A 32 -29.24 -21.70 7.69
CA LEU A 32 -29.12 -23.07 7.16
C LEU A 32 -28.28 -23.97 8.08
N ASN A 33 -27.27 -23.42 8.77
CA ASN A 33 -26.48 -24.17 9.74
C ASN A 33 -27.31 -24.60 10.94
N VAL A 34 -28.14 -23.72 11.50
CA VAL A 34 -29.06 -24.02 12.61
C VAL A 34 -30.06 -25.12 12.20
N PHE A 35 -30.67 -24.98 11.02
CA PHE A 35 -31.61 -25.97 10.51
C PHE A 35 -30.95 -27.31 10.15
N SER A 36 -29.75 -27.29 9.58
CA SER A 36 -28.98 -28.51 9.29
C SER A 36 -28.70 -29.30 10.56
N PHE A 37 -28.34 -28.64 11.65
CA PHE A 37 -28.17 -29.31 12.95
C PHE A 37 -29.50 -29.74 13.59
N ALA A 38 -30.60 -29.03 13.34
CA ALA A 38 -31.92 -29.41 13.84
C ALA A 38 -32.38 -30.77 13.28
N LEU A 39 -31.96 -31.15 12.06
CA LEU A 39 -32.25 -32.47 11.50
C LEU A 39 -31.61 -33.62 12.28
N ILE A 40 -30.65 -33.37 13.15
CA ILE A 40 -30.06 -34.38 14.04
C ILE A 40 -31.10 -34.87 15.05
N ILE A 41 -32.05 -34.03 15.48
CA ILE A 41 -33.05 -34.37 16.48
C ILE A 41 -33.91 -35.57 16.02
N PRO A 42 -34.60 -35.54 14.86
CA PRO A 42 -35.40 -36.67 14.40
C PRO A 42 -34.55 -37.91 14.11
N ILE A 43 -33.31 -37.75 13.61
CA ILE A 43 -32.41 -38.87 13.39
C ILE A 43 -32.08 -39.57 14.71
N LEU A 44 -31.78 -38.85 15.78
CA LEU A 44 -31.48 -39.41 17.09
C LEU A 44 -32.72 -40.07 17.71
N ARG A 45 -33.93 -39.47 17.55
CA ARG A 45 -35.15 -40.04 18.03
C ARG A 45 -35.44 -41.40 17.39
N ILE A 46 -35.26 -41.54 16.07
CA ILE A 46 -35.43 -42.81 15.36
C ILE A 46 -34.41 -43.84 15.86
N LEU A 47 -33.13 -43.47 15.98
CA LEU A 47 -32.04 -44.37 16.40
C LEU A 47 -32.23 -44.89 17.81
N PHE A 48 -32.66 -44.01 18.74
CA PHE A 48 -32.87 -44.40 20.15
C PHE A 48 -34.29 -44.88 20.46
N LYS A 49 -35.16 -44.98 19.46
CA LYS A 49 -36.59 -45.41 19.61
C LYS A 49 -37.32 -44.61 20.69
N MET A 50 -37.13 -43.28 20.69
CA MET A 50 -37.65 -42.35 21.71
C MET A 50 -38.98 -41.69 21.27
N ASP A 51 -39.68 -42.23 20.30
CA ASP A 51 -40.83 -41.56 19.66
C ASP A 51 -42.16 -42.15 20.13
N ASP A 52 -42.61 -41.72 21.31
CA ASP A 52 -43.92 -42.03 21.86
C ASP A 52 -44.99 -40.94 21.60
N ARG A 53 -44.60 -39.86 20.87
CA ARG A 53 -45.49 -38.73 20.62
C ARG A 53 -46.27 -38.92 19.32
N VAL A 54 -47.57 -38.84 19.38
CA VAL A 54 -48.46 -38.82 18.21
C VAL A 54 -48.59 -37.36 17.73
N TYR A 55 -48.10 -37.10 16.56
CA TYR A 55 -48.26 -35.79 15.90
C TYR A 55 -49.45 -35.86 14.96
N THR A 56 -50.29 -34.81 14.95
CA THR A 56 -51.43 -34.66 14.03
C THR A 56 -51.15 -33.52 13.08
N TYR A 57 -51.53 -33.70 11.80
CA TYR A 57 -51.33 -32.64 10.81
C TYR A 57 -52.12 -31.38 11.20
N ALA A 58 -51.47 -30.25 11.31
CA ALA A 58 -52.05 -28.94 11.61
C ALA A 58 -52.07 -28.07 10.35
N ALA A 59 -53.28 -27.70 9.89
CA ALA A 59 -53.39 -26.74 8.79
C ALA A 59 -53.07 -25.32 9.29
N TRP A 60 -52.19 -24.64 8.59
CA TRP A 60 -51.92 -23.22 8.82
C TRP A 60 -52.80 -22.38 7.92
N THR A 61 -53.66 -21.55 8.50
CA THR A 61 -54.54 -20.64 7.77
C THR A 61 -54.14 -19.19 8.07
N LEU A 62 -53.77 -18.44 7.03
CA LEU A 62 -53.51 -17.01 7.11
C LEU A 62 -54.74 -16.24 6.64
N HIS A 63 -55.42 -15.56 7.55
CA HIS A 63 -56.64 -14.80 7.21
C HIS A 63 -56.30 -13.40 6.67
N SER A 64 -55.18 -12.81 7.08
CA SER A 64 -54.66 -11.57 6.52
C SER A 64 -53.13 -11.46 6.71
N ALA A 65 -52.45 -10.59 5.91
CA ALA A 65 -51.01 -10.37 6.08
C ALA A 65 -50.63 -9.73 7.44
N THR A 66 -51.61 -9.17 8.14
CA THR A 66 -51.46 -8.55 9.48
C THR A 66 -51.83 -9.47 10.63
N ASP A 67 -52.20 -10.73 10.35
CA ASP A 67 -52.56 -11.72 11.36
C ASP A 67 -51.33 -12.16 12.15
N TRP A 68 -51.03 -11.42 13.22
CA TRP A 68 -49.87 -11.66 14.09
C TRP A 68 -49.95 -13.01 14.83
N GLU A 69 -51.13 -13.48 15.16
CA GLU A 69 -51.31 -14.77 15.84
C GLU A 69 -50.98 -15.94 14.90
N ALA A 70 -51.40 -15.88 13.64
CA ALA A 70 -51.06 -16.88 12.63
C ALA A 70 -49.55 -16.90 12.36
N TRP A 71 -48.91 -15.73 12.28
CA TRP A 71 -47.44 -15.63 12.13
C TRP A 71 -46.68 -16.17 13.34
N ARG A 72 -47.19 -15.94 14.55
CA ARG A 72 -46.59 -16.46 15.80
C ARG A 72 -46.74 -17.96 15.92
N ALA A 73 -47.83 -18.54 15.40
CA ALA A 73 -48.10 -19.99 15.40
C ALA A 73 -47.29 -20.73 14.33
N LEU A 74 -46.89 -20.08 13.26
CA LEU A 74 -46.22 -20.66 12.08
C LEU A 74 -45.03 -21.57 12.42
N PRO A 75 -44.04 -21.16 13.26
CA PRO A 75 -42.91 -22.03 13.61
C PRO A 75 -43.34 -23.34 14.26
N GLY A 76 -44.35 -23.28 15.15
CA GLY A 76 -44.93 -24.46 15.83
C GLY A 76 -45.63 -25.38 14.85
N VAL A 77 -46.40 -24.81 13.91
CA VAL A 77 -47.11 -25.59 12.87
C VAL A 77 -46.10 -26.28 11.94
N ILE A 78 -45.05 -25.55 11.49
CA ILE A 78 -44.01 -26.14 10.65
C ILE A 78 -43.27 -27.28 11.38
N GLN A 79 -42.92 -27.08 12.64
CA GLN A 79 -42.25 -28.10 13.44
C GLN A 79 -43.16 -29.34 13.64
N ASN A 80 -44.43 -29.15 14.00
CA ASN A 80 -45.38 -30.21 14.19
C ASN A 80 -45.60 -31.00 12.89
N ASN A 81 -45.84 -30.32 11.77
CA ASN A 81 -46.08 -30.98 10.47
C ASN A 81 -44.82 -31.71 9.96
N PHE A 82 -43.64 -31.20 10.27
CA PHE A 82 -42.39 -31.89 9.95
C PHE A 82 -42.27 -33.22 10.72
N TYR A 83 -42.54 -33.22 12.03
CA TYR A 83 -42.56 -34.46 12.82
C TYR A 83 -43.69 -35.42 12.43
N TRP A 84 -44.86 -34.88 12.10
CA TRP A 84 -45.95 -35.69 11.56
C TRP A 84 -45.51 -36.39 10.26
N TYR A 85 -44.91 -35.69 9.35
CA TYR A 85 -44.39 -36.25 8.11
C TYR A 85 -43.32 -37.33 8.35
N VAL A 86 -42.40 -37.10 9.27
CA VAL A 86 -41.35 -38.07 9.63
C VAL A 86 -42.00 -39.34 10.23
N ASN A 87 -42.97 -39.20 11.15
CA ASN A 87 -43.67 -40.34 11.74
C ASN A 87 -44.50 -41.11 10.70
N HIS A 88 -45.23 -40.41 9.84
CA HIS A 88 -45.96 -41.03 8.74
C HIS A 88 -45.04 -41.81 7.78
N LEU A 89 -43.86 -41.30 7.54
CA LEU A 89 -42.82 -41.96 6.73
C LEU A 89 -42.29 -43.24 7.42
N ILE A 90 -42.12 -43.21 8.73
CA ILE A 90 -41.70 -44.38 9.52
C ILE A 90 -42.75 -45.45 9.48
N GLU A 91 -44.05 -45.09 9.65
CA GLU A 91 -45.18 -46.01 9.63
C GLU A 91 -45.41 -46.64 8.24
N THR A 92 -45.26 -45.87 7.17
CA THR A 92 -45.56 -46.31 5.80
C THR A 92 -44.41 -47.03 5.11
N GLN A 93 -43.17 -46.56 5.33
CA GLN A 93 -41.99 -47.03 4.59
C GLN A 93 -40.87 -47.61 5.48
N GLY A 94 -41.05 -47.55 6.79
CA GLY A 94 -40.11 -48.07 7.78
C GLY A 94 -38.99 -47.08 8.19
N SER A 95 -38.42 -47.32 9.37
CA SER A 95 -37.42 -46.45 10.01
C SER A 95 -36.13 -46.29 9.17
N SER A 96 -35.75 -47.35 8.43
CA SER A 96 -34.53 -47.30 7.58
C SER A 96 -34.68 -46.31 6.42
N THR A 97 -35.84 -46.30 5.75
CA THR A 97 -36.14 -45.37 4.65
C THR A 97 -36.20 -43.92 5.16
N ALA A 98 -36.83 -43.71 6.33
CA ALA A 98 -36.87 -42.40 6.97
C ALA A 98 -35.49 -41.86 7.31
N LEU A 99 -34.57 -42.71 7.81
CA LEU A 99 -33.17 -42.33 8.08
C LEU A 99 -32.41 -41.94 6.78
N ILE A 100 -32.60 -42.69 5.69
CA ILE A 100 -31.99 -42.38 4.40
C ILE A 100 -32.49 -41.01 3.91
N LEU A 101 -33.78 -40.74 3.93
CA LEU A 101 -34.37 -39.47 3.48
C LEU A 101 -33.89 -38.28 4.34
N LEU A 102 -33.87 -38.43 5.66
CA LEU A 102 -33.30 -37.41 6.57
C LEU A 102 -31.81 -37.20 6.33
N GLY A 103 -31.06 -38.26 6.03
CA GLY A 103 -29.64 -38.18 5.65
C GLY A 103 -29.44 -37.41 4.35
N VAL A 104 -30.26 -37.70 3.32
CA VAL A 104 -30.24 -36.93 2.06
C VAL A 104 -30.61 -35.46 2.29
N ALA A 105 -31.64 -35.17 3.09
CA ALA A 105 -32.03 -33.81 3.45
C ALA A 105 -30.90 -33.07 4.16
N LEU A 106 -30.18 -33.73 5.08
CA LEU A 106 -29.02 -33.18 5.77
C LEU A 106 -27.87 -32.85 4.79
N ILE A 107 -27.61 -33.75 3.81
CA ILE A 107 -26.59 -33.50 2.78
C ILE A 107 -26.98 -32.28 1.93
N VAL A 108 -28.22 -32.19 1.45
CA VAL A 108 -28.72 -31.06 0.66
C VAL A 108 -28.64 -29.75 1.44
N MET A 109 -29.10 -29.74 2.68
CA MET A 109 -29.04 -28.58 3.57
C MET A 109 -27.59 -28.13 3.80
N THR A 110 -26.70 -29.10 4.03
CA THR A 110 -25.27 -28.80 4.20
C THR A 110 -24.64 -28.24 2.92
N LEU A 111 -25.03 -28.78 1.76
CA LEU A 111 -24.57 -28.27 0.46
C LEU A 111 -25.05 -26.82 0.26
N CYS A 112 -26.32 -26.53 0.51
CA CYS A 112 -26.87 -25.16 0.44
C CYS A 112 -26.15 -24.21 1.41
N LYS A 113 -25.90 -24.65 2.65
CA LYS A 113 -25.12 -23.87 3.63
C LYS A 113 -23.71 -23.57 3.15
N VAL A 114 -22.98 -24.58 2.65
CA VAL A 114 -21.60 -24.42 2.15
C VAL A 114 -21.58 -23.51 0.92
N LEU A 115 -22.56 -23.63 0.03
CA LEU A 115 -22.70 -22.74 -1.13
C LEU A 115 -22.93 -21.29 -0.69
N ALA A 116 -23.85 -21.07 0.27
CA ALA A 116 -24.09 -19.73 0.82
C ALA A 116 -22.82 -19.15 1.50
N MET A 117 -22.08 -19.98 2.24
CA MET A 117 -20.80 -19.58 2.84
C MET A 117 -19.76 -19.25 1.78
N TYR A 118 -19.66 -20.04 0.71
CA TYR A 118 -18.77 -19.74 -0.42
C TYR A 118 -19.15 -18.43 -1.10
N MET A 119 -20.44 -18.17 -1.33
CA MET A 119 -20.92 -16.90 -1.89
C MET A 119 -20.60 -15.71 -0.99
N ALA A 120 -20.67 -15.88 0.34
CA ALA A 120 -20.22 -14.87 1.28
C ALA A 120 -18.71 -14.56 1.11
N PHE A 121 -17.84 -15.57 0.99
CA PHE A 121 -16.42 -15.36 0.72
C PHE A 121 -16.19 -14.74 -0.67
N TYR A 122 -16.89 -15.21 -1.69
CA TYR A 122 -16.77 -14.68 -3.05
C TYR A 122 -17.11 -13.18 -3.13
N THR A 123 -18.17 -12.75 -2.46
CA THR A 123 -18.58 -11.34 -2.40
C THR A 123 -17.62 -10.46 -1.61
N MET A 124 -16.77 -11.04 -0.74
CA MET A 124 -15.74 -10.32 -0.01
C MET A 124 -14.52 -9.98 -0.88
N ILE A 125 -14.23 -10.79 -1.93
CA ILE A 125 -13.04 -10.62 -2.79
C ILE A 125 -13.01 -9.25 -3.47
N PRO A 126 -14.08 -8.75 -4.13
CA PRO A 126 -14.06 -7.42 -4.74
C PRO A 126 -13.85 -6.27 -3.74
N ILE A 127 -14.33 -6.41 -2.51
CA ILE A 127 -14.08 -5.42 -1.44
C ILE A 127 -12.58 -5.41 -1.11
N ARG A 128 -12.01 -6.57 -0.88
CA ARG A 128 -10.61 -6.77 -0.53
C ARG A 128 -9.66 -6.20 -1.57
N THR A 129 -9.77 -6.67 -2.80
CA THR A 129 -8.87 -6.26 -3.90
C THR A 129 -9.10 -4.83 -4.35
N GLY A 130 -10.36 -4.39 -4.33
CA GLY A 130 -10.73 -3.03 -4.71
C GLY A 130 -10.18 -1.97 -3.76
N VAL A 131 -10.29 -2.19 -2.45
CA VAL A 131 -9.72 -1.27 -1.45
C VAL A 131 -8.20 -1.17 -1.60
N VAL A 132 -7.50 -2.28 -1.79
CA VAL A 132 -6.04 -2.28 -2.01
C VAL A 132 -5.67 -1.46 -3.24
N ARG A 133 -6.38 -1.69 -4.36
CA ARG A 133 -6.20 -0.92 -5.60
C ARG A 133 -6.40 0.58 -5.35
N ASP A 134 -7.51 0.95 -4.71
CA ASP A 134 -7.88 2.35 -4.52
C ASP A 134 -6.87 3.09 -3.61
N VAL A 135 -6.40 2.43 -2.54
CA VAL A 135 -5.37 3.00 -1.67
C VAL A 135 -4.05 3.17 -2.41
N ARG A 136 -3.61 2.15 -3.17
CA ARG A 136 -2.37 2.24 -3.96
C ARG A 136 -2.44 3.34 -5.01
N ASN A 137 -3.57 3.47 -5.71
CA ASN A 137 -3.78 4.54 -6.69
C ASN A 137 -3.75 5.93 -6.03
N GLN A 138 -4.38 6.10 -4.84
CA GLN A 138 -4.33 7.36 -4.10
C GLN A 138 -2.89 7.71 -3.68
N ILE A 139 -2.13 6.74 -3.17
CA ILE A 139 -0.72 6.95 -2.78
C ILE A 139 0.10 7.33 -4.01
N ASN A 140 -0.02 6.59 -5.12
CA ASN A 140 0.75 6.86 -6.34
C ASN A 140 0.44 8.25 -6.91
N ARG A 141 -0.84 8.64 -6.97
CA ARG A 141 -1.25 10.00 -7.38
C ARG A 141 -0.60 11.05 -6.48
N LYS A 142 -0.69 10.85 -5.15
CA LYS A 142 -0.11 11.80 -4.20
C LYS A 142 1.40 11.92 -4.31
N ILE A 143 2.10 10.80 -4.54
CA ILE A 143 3.56 10.80 -4.77
C ILE A 143 3.92 11.65 -5.99
N THR A 144 3.14 11.59 -7.07
CA THR A 144 3.41 12.39 -8.28
C THR A 144 3.04 13.88 -8.14
N GLU A 145 2.16 14.22 -7.21
CA GLU A 145 1.74 15.60 -6.92
C GLU A 145 2.66 16.32 -5.93
N LEU A 146 3.33 15.58 -5.04
CA LEU A 146 4.18 16.16 -4.00
C LEU A 146 5.48 16.72 -4.57
N PRO A 147 5.99 17.87 -4.04
CA PRO A 147 7.23 18.47 -4.49
C PRO A 147 8.45 17.64 -4.09
N LEU A 148 9.58 17.90 -4.75
CA LEU A 148 10.86 17.22 -4.46
C LEU A 148 11.33 17.41 -3.02
N SER A 149 11.01 18.53 -2.38
CA SER A 149 11.31 18.83 -0.97
C SER A 149 10.79 17.75 0.00
N PHE A 150 9.69 17.08 -0.36
CA PHE A 150 9.10 16.01 0.44
C PHE A 150 9.95 14.71 0.39
N PHE A 151 10.68 14.47 -0.69
CA PHE A 151 11.42 13.23 -0.94
C PHE A 151 12.89 13.36 -0.56
N SER A 152 13.23 13.13 0.71
CA SER A 152 14.61 12.84 1.13
C SER A 152 14.95 11.37 0.88
N GLU A 153 16.24 11.00 0.87
CA GLU A 153 16.64 9.59 0.72
C GLU A 153 16.09 8.68 1.83
N GLU A 154 16.01 9.19 3.06
CA GLU A 154 15.40 8.50 4.18
C GLU A 154 13.90 8.22 3.96
N ARG A 155 13.19 9.11 3.27
CA ARG A 155 11.74 8.97 3.00
C ARG A 155 11.42 8.02 1.85
N LYS A 156 12.30 7.83 0.88
CA LYS A 156 12.04 6.91 -0.26
C LYS A 156 11.80 5.48 0.20
N GLY A 157 12.70 4.94 1.04
CA GLY A 157 12.55 3.59 1.61
C GLY A 157 11.30 3.45 2.48
N ASP A 158 10.97 4.48 3.27
CA ASP A 158 9.78 4.53 4.11
C ASP A 158 8.49 4.52 3.26
N ILE A 159 8.44 5.28 2.15
CA ILE A 159 7.30 5.27 1.23
C ILE A 159 7.11 3.88 0.60
N LEU A 160 8.18 3.24 0.13
CA LEU A 160 8.12 1.88 -0.42
C LEU A 160 7.61 0.87 0.61
N ALA A 161 8.08 0.95 1.86
CA ALA A 161 7.60 0.10 2.95
C ALA A 161 6.11 0.32 3.25
N ARG A 162 5.61 1.55 3.16
CA ARG A 162 4.19 1.87 3.35
C ARG A 162 3.32 1.37 2.21
N VAL A 163 3.74 1.52 0.95
CA VAL A 163 2.99 1.03 -0.23
C VAL A 163 2.89 -0.49 -0.26
N SER A 164 3.92 -1.19 0.20
CA SER A 164 3.96 -2.66 0.22
C SER A 164 3.38 -3.26 1.51
N GLY A 165 3.88 -2.85 2.67
CA GLY A 165 3.56 -3.42 3.97
C GLY A 165 2.29 -2.85 4.58
N ASP A 166 2.20 -1.51 4.72
CA ASP A 166 1.07 -0.88 5.41
C ASP A 166 -0.25 -1.07 4.66
N VAL A 167 -0.24 -1.08 3.33
CA VAL A 167 -1.46 -1.33 2.55
C VAL A 167 -2.01 -2.73 2.80
N ASN A 168 -1.17 -3.75 2.94
CA ASN A 168 -1.60 -5.11 3.27
C ASN A 168 -2.15 -5.20 4.71
N GLU A 169 -1.60 -4.43 5.65
CA GLU A 169 -2.14 -4.35 7.01
C GLU A 169 -3.49 -3.62 7.05
N ILE A 170 -3.67 -2.59 6.22
CA ILE A 170 -4.96 -1.90 6.05
C ILE A 170 -5.99 -2.87 5.48
N GLU A 171 -5.64 -3.67 4.45
CA GLU A 171 -6.48 -4.71 3.89
C GLU A 171 -6.95 -5.69 4.98
N THR A 172 -6.00 -6.28 5.71
CA THR A 172 -6.29 -7.23 6.79
C THR A 172 -7.18 -6.61 7.87
N SER A 173 -6.93 -5.35 8.22
CA SER A 173 -7.72 -4.62 9.20
C SER A 173 -9.16 -4.39 8.74
N ILE A 174 -9.37 -4.01 7.48
CA ILE A 174 -10.70 -3.79 6.92
C ILE A 174 -11.48 -5.10 6.89
N MET A 175 -10.86 -6.21 6.44
CA MET A 175 -11.51 -7.52 6.43
C MET A 175 -11.88 -7.97 7.84
N SER A 176 -10.95 -7.88 8.79
CA SER A 176 -11.21 -8.17 10.20
C SER A 176 -12.30 -7.28 10.79
N SER A 177 -12.39 -6.05 10.31
CA SER A 177 -13.42 -5.09 10.71
C SER A 177 -14.81 -5.50 10.24
N LEU A 178 -14.93 -5.91 9.00
CA LEU A 178 -16.19 -6.40 8.43
C LEU A 178 -16.65 -7.68 9.13
N ASP A 179 -15.72 -8.61 9.39
CA ASP A 179 -16.01 -9.82 10.16
C ASP A 179 -16.46 -9.49 11.59
N MET A 180 -15.83 -8.53 12.26
CA MET A 180 -16.18 -8.11 13.61
C MET A 180 -17.54 -7.41 13.71
N LEU A 181 -17.88 -6.58 12.72
CA LEU A 181 -19.11 -5.78 12.76
C LEU A 181 -20.34 -6.53 12.24
N PHE A 182 -20.16 -7.39 11.26
CA PHE A 182 -21.28 -8.00 10.55
C PHE A 182 -21.30 -9.51 10.72
N LYS A 183 -20.29 -10.23 10.24
CA LYS A 183 -20.29 -11.69 10.22
C LYS A 183 -20.41 -12.30 11.62
N ASN A 184 -19.47 -12.02 12.50
CA ASN A 184 -19.41 -12.67 13.81
C ASN A 184 -20.58 -12.29 14.73
N PRO A 185 -21.01 -11.02 14.84
CA PRO A 185 -22.20 -10.66 15.62
C PRO A 185 -23.48 -11.31 15.10
N ILE A 186 -23.65 -11.38 13.77
CA ILE A 186 -24.82 -12.03 13.15
C ILE A 186 -24.85 -13.52 13.51
N LEU A 187 -23.71 -14.23 13.35
CA LEU A 187 -23.59 -15.63 13.70
C LEU A 187 -23.91 -15.87 15.19
N ILE A 188 -23.30 -15.08 16.07
CA ILE A 188 -23.53 -15.18 17.53
C ILE A 188 -24.98 -14.91 17.86
N LEU A 189 -25.58 -13.87 17.26
CA LEU A 189 -26.99 -13.53 17.52
C LEU A 189 -27.93 -14.65 17.09
N ILE A 190 -27.75 -15.23 15.90
CA ILE A 190 -28.58 -16.33 15.39
C ILE A 190 -28.44 -17.57 16.28
N TYR A 191 -27.19 -17.96 16.62
CA TYR A 191 -26.96 -19.12 17.48
C TYR A 191 -27.49 -18.89 18.90
N LEU A 192 -27.30 -17.72 19.45
CA LEU A 192 -27.80 -17.35 20.77
C LEU A 192 -29.34 -17.36 20.81
N THR A 193 -29.98 -16.80 19.78
CA THR A 193 -31.44 -16.85 19.65
C THR A 193 -31.93 -18.28 19.59
N ALA A 194 -31.27 -19.14 18.80
CA ALA A 194 -31.61 -20.56 18.76
C ALA A 194 -31.45 -21.24 20.14
N MET A 195 -30.36 -20.96 20.86
CA MET A 195 -30.13 -21.49 22.21
C MET A 195 -31.21 -21.02 23.21
N LEU A 196 -31.58 -19.74 23.18
CA LEU A 196 -32.64 -19.19 24.05
C LEU A 196 -34.01 -19.81 23.76
N LEU A 197 -34.33 -20.06 22.49
CA LEU A 197 -35.57 -20.72 22.10
C LEU A 197 -35.61 -22.18 22.53
N ILE A 198 -34.45 -22.86 22.62
CA ILE A 198 -34.38 -24.25 23.10
C ILE A 198 -34.52 -24.29 24.63
N SER A 199 -33.68 -23.50 25.34
CA SER A 199 -33.72 -23.43 26.82
C SER A 199 -33.08 -22.14 27.32
N TRP A 200 -33.92 -21.28 27.91
CA TRP A 200 -33.42 -20.06 28.55
C TRP A 200 -32.59 -20.37 29.80
N GLN A 201 -32.90 -21.42 30.56
CA GLN A 201 -32.21 -21.82 31.77
C GLN A 201 -30.77 -22.27 31.49
N LEU A 202 -30.58 -23.16 30.50
CA LEU A 202 -29.26 -23.59 30.06
C LEU A 202 -28.45 -22.41 29.51
N THR A 203 -29.09 -21.51 28.74
CA THR A 203 -28.44 -20.36 28.15
C THR A 203 -28.01 -19.35 29.21
N ALA A 204 -28.81 -19.08 30.24
CA ALA A 204 -28.43 -18.26 31.37
C ALA A 204 -27.22 -18.83 32.13
N PHE A 205 -27.20 -20.16 32.33
CA PHE A 205 -26.08 -20.84 32.96
C PHE A 205 -24.79 -20.72 32.12
N VAL A 206 -24.86 -20.84 30.79
CA VAL A 206 -23.75 -20.63 29.88
C VAL A 206 -23.21 -19.20 29.98
N PHE A 207 -24.08 -18.20 30.11
CA PHE A 207 -23.66 -16.80 30.27
C PHE A 207 -22.85 -16.56 31.55
N ILE A 208 -23.00 -17.34 32.59
CA ILE A 208 -22.20 -17.28 33.82
C ILE A 208 -20.82 -17.91 33.59
N LEU A 209 -20.74 -18.97 32.76
CA LEU A 209 -19.47 -19.67 32.50
C LEU A 209 -18.56 -18.95 31.49
N LEU A 210 -19.13 -18.31 30.46
CA LEU A 210 -18.37 -17.67 29.39
C LEU A 210 -17.36 -16.59 29.87
N PRO A 211 -17.68 -15.69 30.83
CA PRO A 211 -16.73 -14.71 31.34
C PRO A 211 -15.49 -15.33 31.99
N VAL A 212 -15.62 -16.47 32.66
CA VAL A 212 -14.51 -17.18 33.32
C VAL A 212 -13.54 -17.71 32.26
N ALA A 213 -14.05 -18.37 31.22
CA ALA A 213 -13.26 -18.84 30.09
C ALA A 213 -12.61 -17.67 29.32
N GLY A 214 -13.36 -16.59 29.09
CA GLY A 214 -12.89 -15.38 28.44
C GLY A 214 -11.76 -14.67 29.20
N TYR A 215 -11.84 -14.61 30.52
CA TYR A 215 -10.79 -14.03 31.36
C TYR A 215 -9.49 -14.83 31.27
N ALA A 216 -9.56 -16.16 31.38
CA ALA A 216 -8.41 -17.03 31.27
C ALA A 216 -7.69 -16.87 29.90
N MET A 217 -8.45 -16.83 28.80
CA MET A 217 -7.92 -16.58 27.47
C MET A 217 -7.35 -15.17 27.29
N GLY A 218 -7.96 -14.17 27.89
CA GLY A 218 -7.52 -12.78 27.86
C GLY A 218 -6.12 -12.58 28.47
N GLN A 219 -5.79 -13.30 29.54
CA GLN A 219 -4.47 -13.26 30.17
C GLN A 219 -3.37 -13.80 29.24
N VAL A 220 -3.64 -14.86 28.51
CA VAL A 220 -2.70 -15.41 27.49
C VAL A 220 -2.46 -14.39 26.39
N GLY A 221 -3.51 -13.74 25.90
CA GLY A 221 -3.44 -12.73 24.82
C GLY A 221 -2.62 -11.48 25.20
N LYS A 222 -2.78 -10.94 26.41
CA LYS A 222 -2.02 -9.77 26.88
C LYS A 222 -0.50 -10.02 26.92
N GLN A 223 -0.09 -11.17 27.40
CA GLN A 223 1.33 -11.53 27.48
C GLN A 223 1.95 -11.76 26.11
N LEU A 224 1.18 -12.30 25.16
CA LEU A 224 1.63 -12.52 23.79
C LEU A 224 1.91 -11.19 23.08
N LYS A 225 0.99 -10.21 23.21
CA LYS A 225 1.13 -8.87 22.61
C LYS A 225 2.44 -8.18 23.01
N ARG A 226 2.77 -8.16 24.32
CA ARG A 226 3.99 -7.50 24.82
C ARG A 226 5.27 -8.11 24.23
N LYS A 227 5.33 -9.43 24.09
CA LYS A 227 6.52 -10.12 23.57
C LYS A 227 6.64 -10.05 22.06
N SER A 228 5.51 -9.99 21.33
CA SER A 228 5.49 -9.82 19.87
C SER A 228 6.13 -8.49 19.46
N LEU A 229 5.93 -7.41 20.22
CA LEU A 229 6.57 -6.11 19.94
C LEU A 229 8.09 -6.18 20.01
N VAL A 230 8.64 -6.92 20.99
CA VAL A 230 10.10 -7.15 21.09
C VAL A 230 10.62 -7.93 19.89
N GLY A 231 9.89 -8.96 19.45
CA GLY A 231 10.24 -9.72 18.25
C GLY A 231 10.25 -8.87 16.98
N GLN A 232 9.28 -7.96 16.82
CA GLN A 232 9.25 -7.03 15.69
C GLN A 232 10.43 -6.06 15.67
N ALA A 233 10.82 -5.52 16.82
CA ALA A 233 11.99 -4.65 16.94
C ALA A 233 13.30 -5.40 16.55
N GLN A 234 13.45 -6.66 17.01
CA GLN A 234 14.61 -7.48 16.66
C GLN A 234 14.63 -7.85 15.17
N TRP A 235 13.46 -8.10 14.56
CA TRP A 235 13.35 -8.30 13.11
C TRP A 235 13.79 -7.07 12.33
N GLY A 236 13.34 -5.87 12.74
CA GLY A 236 13.77 -4.61 12.15
C GLY A 236 15.30 -4.44 12.18
N ALA A 237 15.91 -4.74 13.33
CA ALA A 237 17.36 -4.66 13.47
C ALA A 237 18.11 -5.66 12.56
N LEU A 238 17.58 -6.88 12.36
CA LEU A 238 18.15 -7.84 11.40
C LEU A 238 18.04 -7.35 9.96
N MET A 239 16.91 -6.76 9.56
CA MET A 239 16.73 -6.21 8.21
C MET A 239 17.67 -5.05 7.96
N SER A 240 17.84 -4.13 8.91
CA SER A 240 18.81 -3.04 8.83
C SER A 240 20.25 -3.55 8.65
N GLN A 241 20.62 -4.64 9.34
CA GLN A 241 21.93 -5.25 9.17
C GLN A 241 22.14 -5.89 7.79
N ILE A 242 21.09 -6.49 7.20
CA ILE A 242 21.15 -7.02 5.83
C ILE A 242 21.31 -5.86 4.84
N GLU A 243 20.58 -4.77 5.01
CA GLU A 243 20.68 -3.57 4.18
C GLU A 243 22.08 -2.95 4.25
N GLU A 244 22.64 -2.80 5.46
CA GLU A 244 24.03 -2.38 5.68
C GLU A 244 25.03 -3.30 4.95
N THR A 245 24.83 -4.62 5.05
CA THR A 245 25.67 -5.62 4.40
C THR A 245 25.62 -5.53 2.88
N LEU A 246 24.41 -5.39 2.30
CA LEU A 246 24.24 -5.27 0.84
C LEU A 246 24.85 -3.97 0.30
N SER A 247 24.63 -2.87 1.01
CA SER A 247 25.19 -1.56 0.64
C SER A 247 26.71 -1.53 0.76
N GLY A 248 27.26 -2.19 1.77
CA GLY A 248 28.69 -2.27 2.04
C GLY A 248 29.40 -3.48 1.39
N LEU A 249 28.75 -4.27 0.53
CA LEU A 249 29.28 -5.55 0.05
C LEU A 249 30.65 -5.43 -0.63
N ARG A 250 30.86 -4.38 -1.41
CA ARG A 250 32.15 -4.09 -2.06
C ARG A 250 33.29 -3.90 -1.05
N ILE A 251 33.01 -3.19 0.04
CA ILE A 251 33.99 -2.93 1.10
C ILE A 251 34.25 -4.22 1.88
N ILE A 252 33.19 -4.97 2.23
CA ILE A 252 33.29 -6.26 2.92
C ILE A 252 34.22 -7.20 2.14
N LYS A 253 34.04 -7.26 0.80
CA LYS A 253 34.89 -8.08 -0.09
C LYS A 253 36.32 -7.55 -0.18
N ALA A 254 36.51 -6.23 -0.32
CA ALA A 254 37.83 -5.63 -0.42
C ALA A 254 38.69 -5.83 0.85
N PHE A 255 38.05 -5.90 2.02
CA PHE A 255 38.74 -6.07 3.31
C PHE A 255 38.69 -7.50 3.86
N ASN A 256 38.17 -8.50 3.09
CA ASN A 256 38.00 -9.89 3.53
C ASN A 256 37.26 -10.00 4.88
N ALA A 257 36.24 -9.14 5.08
CA ALA A 257 35.52 -9.03 6.36
C ALA A 257 34.28 -9.91 6.46
N GLU A 258 34.06 -10.86 5.53
CA GLU A 258 32.87 -11.70 5.44
C GLU A 258 32.62 -12.45 6.75
N ARG A 259 33.66 -13.08 7.30
CA ARG A 259 33.55 -13.87 8.55
C ARG A 259 33.07 -13.02 9.72
N LYS A 260 33.56 -11.77 9.82
CA LYS A 260 33.17 -10.85 10.90
C LYS A 260 31.70 -10.46 10.78
N ILE A 261 31.23 -10.16 9.56
CA ILE A 261 29.83 -9.79 9.30
C ILE A 261 28.91 -10.98 9.53
N GLN A 262 29.29 -12.19 9.08
CA GLN A 262 28.54 -13.42 9.31
C GLN A 262 28.36 -13.69 10.81
N GLN A 263 29.43 -13.65 11.59
CA GLN A 263 29.38 -13.87 13.05
C GLN A 263 28.44 -12.86 13.75
N ARG A 264 28.50 -11.58 13.35
CA ARG A 264 27.62 -10.54 13.89
C ARG A 264 26.16 -10.84 13.55
N PHE A 265 25.86 -11.23 12.31
CA PHE A 265 24.52 -11.60 11.87
C PHE A 265 24.00 -12.85 12.58
N GLU A 266 24.80 -13.90 12.67
CA GLU A 266 24.45 -15.16 13.35
C GLU A 266 24.09 -14.94 14.82
N ALA A 267 24.87 -14.12 15.55
CA ALA A 267 24.60 -13.80 16.94
C ALA A 267 23.27 -13.08 17.14
N GLN A 268 22.97 -12.12 16.26
CA GLN A 268 21.72 -11.36 16.29
C GLN A 268 20.52 -12.22 15.86
N ASN A 269 20.70 -13.05 14.83
CA ASN A 269 19.68 -13.99 14.35
C ASN A 269 19.36 -15.07 15.40
N GLU A 270 20.37 -15.57 16.13
CA GLU A 270 20.16 -16.50 17.24
C GLU A 270 19.35 -15.85 18.38
N THR A 271 19.59 -14.58 18.67
CA THR A 271 18.81 -13.82 19.66
C THR A 271 17.35 -13.68 19.21
N PHE A 272 17.13 -13.35 17.94
CA PHE A 272 15.80 -13.30 17.32
C PHE A 272 15.12 -14.69 17.36
N ARG A 273 15.82 -15.75 17.00
CA ARG A 273 15.32 -17.14 17.07
C ARG A 273 14.83 -17.48 18.48
N ARG A 274 15.61 -17.17 19.52
CA ARG A 274 15.23 -17.44 20.93
C ARG A 274 13.97 -16.68 21.33
N THR A 275 13.88 -15.42 20.91
CA THR A 275 12.69 -14.58 21.19
C THR A 275 11.47 -15.12 20.45
N THR A 276 11.60 -15.44 19.18
CA THR A 276 10.54 -15.98 18.33
C THR A 276 10.04 -17.32 18.83
N ASN A 277 10.94 -18.23 19.28
CA ASN A 277 10.56 -19.48 19.90
C ASN A 277 9.71 -19.28 21.17
N ARG A 278 10.02 -18.26 22.00
CA ARG A 278 9.20 -17.95 23.18
C ARG A 278 7.84 -17.40 22.82
N ILE A 279 7.76 -16.62 21.73
CA ILE A 279 6.50 -16.11 21.18
C ILE A 279 5.65 -17.25 20.66
N TYR A 280 6.20 -18.11 19.80
CA TYR A 280 5.47 -19.24 19.19
C TYR A 280 5.01 -20.26 20.23
N ARG A 281 5.86 -20.63 21.22
CA ARG A 281 5.43 -21.52 22.31
C ARG A 281 4.18 -21.02 23.03
N ARG A 282 4.07 -19.71 23.26
CA ARG A 282 2.88 -19.12 23.89
C ARG A 282 1.70 -19.01 22.95
N GLN A 283 1.95 -18.71 21.69
CA GLN A 283 0.92 -18.66 20.67
C GLN A 283 0.29 -20.05 20.46
N GLN A 284 1.12 -21.09 20.42
CA GLN A 284 0.64 -22.46 20.28
C GLN A 284 -0.09 -22.96 21.52
N LEU A 285 0.16 -22.42 22.70
CA LEU A 285 -0.59 -22.73 23.92
C LEU A 285 -2.05 -22.25 23.86
N ALA A 286 -2.33 -21.22 23.08
CA ALA A 286 -3.67 -20.63 22.99
C ALA A 286 -4.72 -21.64 22.46
N HIS A 287 -4.35 -22.47 21.47
CA HIS A 287 -5.27 -23.45 20.89
C HIS A 287 -5.62 -24.59 21.87
N PRO A 288 -4.67 -25.32 22.47
CA PRO A 288 -4.96 -26.36 23.47
C PRO A 288 -5.71 -25.81 24.70
N MET A 289 -5.32 -24.64 25.19
CA MET A 289 -6.03 -23.98 26.30
C MET A 289 -7.50 -23.71 25.95
N SER A 290 -7.74 -23.20 24.74
CA SER A 290 -9.10 -22.94 24.27
C SER A 290 -9.92 -24.23 24.09
N GLU A 291 -9.29 -25.29 23.61
CA GLU A 291 -9.92 -26.62 23.46
C GLU A 291 -10.26 -27.20 24.84
N PHE A 292 -9.30 -27.18 25.77
CA PHE A 292 -9.53 -27.63 27.14
C PHE A 292 -10.67 -26.84 27.82
N LEU A 293 -10.65 -25.51 27.77
CA LEU A 293 -11.69 -24.68 28.36
C LEU A 293 -13.06 -24.92 27.68
N GLY A 294 -13.07 -25.11 26.36
CA GLY A 294 -14.28 -25.46 25.61
C GLY A 294 -14.86 -26.81 26.06
N THR A 295 -14.02 -27.84 26.13
CA THR A 295 -14.42 -29.17 26.58
C THR A 295 -14.87 -29.14 28.05
N ALA A 296 -14.13 -28.48 28.93
CA ALA A 296 -14.53 -28.32 30.33
C ALA A 296 -15.91 -27.63 30.46
N THR A 297 -16.15 -26.59 29.67
CA THR A 297 -17.46 -25.90 29.63
C THR A 297 -18.57 -26.87 29.16
N ILE A 298 -18.33 -27.65 28.09
CA ILE A 298 -19.28 -28.64 27.58
C ILE A 298 -19.58 -29.69 28.66
N VAL A 299 -18.59 -30.21 29.37
CA VAL A 299 -18.78 -31.19 30.45
C VAL A 299 -19.61 -30.61 31.60
N ILE A 300 -19.38 -29.35 31.97
CA ILE A 300 -20.16 -28.67 33.02
C ILE A 300 -21.59 -28.46 32.56
N ILE A 301 -21.83 -28.06 31.30
CA ILE A 301 -23.17 -27.93 30.72
C ILE A 301 -23.86 -29.30 30.64
N LEU A 302 -23.11 -30.35 30.26
CA LEU A 302 -23.62 -31.71 30.18
C LEU A 302 -24.04 -32.24 31.55
N TRP A 303 -23.25 -31.97 32.59
CA TRP A 303 -23.62 -32.32 33.97
C TRP A 303 -24.88 -31.58 34.41
N TYR A 304 -24.93 -30.26 34.28
CA TYR A 304 -26.11 -29.46 34.71
C TYR A 304 -27.35 -29.78 33.89
N GLY A 305 -27.26 -29.85 32.56
CA GLY A 305 -28.36 -30.19 31.69
C GLY A 305 -28.82 -31.65 31.86
N GLY A 306 -27.87 -32.56 32.08
CA GLY A 306 -28.15 -33.95 32.40
C GLY A 306 -28.95 -34.11 33.70
N THR A 307 -28.57 -33.37 34.76
CA THR A 307 -29.33 -33.39 36.02
C THR A 307 -30.76 -32.86 35.85
N LEU A 308 -30.96 -31.84 35.01
CA LEU A 308 -32.30 -31.31 34.70
C LEU A 308 -33.15 -32.33 33.95
N ILE A 309 -32.59 -33.07 33.00
CA ILE A 309 -33.29 -34.07 32.19
C ILE A 309 -33.62 -35.29 33.04
N LEU A 310 -32.67 -35.86 33.79
CA LEU A 310 -32.84 -37.01 34.64
C LEU A 310 -33.80 -36.74 35.81
N GLY A 311 -33.87 -35.51 36.28
CA GLY A 311 -34.77 -35.08 37.36
C GLY A 311 -36.22 -34.82 36.89
N ASN A 312 -36.58 -35.06 35.64
CA ASN A 312 -37.88 -34.72 35.02
C ASN A 312 -38.28 -33.24 35.15
N ASN A 313 -37.35 -32.36 35.45
CA ASN A 313 -37.59 -30.92 35.64
C ASN A 313 -37.31 -30.08 34.39
N SER A 314 -37.08 -30.72 33.23
CA SER A 314 -36.75 -30.04 31.98
C SER A 314 -37.82 -30.34 30.90
N PRO A 315 -38.26 -29.33 30.15
CA PRO A 315 -39.13 -29.54 28.98
C PRO A 315 -38.35 -30.08 27.77
N ILE A 316 -37.02 -30.33 27.90
CA ILE A 316 -36.13 -30.70 26.80
C ILE A 316 -35.79 -32.18 26.90
N ASP A 317 -35.91 -32.91 25.78
CA ASP A 317 -35.48 -34.29 25.64
C ASP A 317 -33.98 -34.41 25.29
N ALA A 318 -33.40 -35.59 25.44
CA ALA A 318 -31.98 -35.84 25.20
C ALA A 318 -31.50 -35.46 23.77
N PRO A 319 -32.24 -35.76 22.69
CA PRO A 319 -31.86 -35.30 21.34
C PRO A 319 -31.78 -33.77 21.19
N THR A 320 -32.74 -33.04 21.76
CA THR A 320 -32.77 -31.58 21.75
C THR A 320 -31.63 -31.00 22.57
N PHE A 321 -31.23 -31.65 23.66
CA PHE A 321 -30.08 -31.26 24.44
C PHE A 321 -28.75 -31.45 23.67
N ILE A 322 -28.60 -32.55 22.95
CA ILE A 322 -27.43 -32.78 22.07
C ILE A 322 -27.37 -31.67 21.01
N TYR A 323 -28.51 -31.34 20.39
CA TYR A 323 -28.58 -30.22 19.44
C TYR A 323 -28.16 -28.88 20.08
N TYR A 324 -28.62 -28.61 21.32
CA TYR A 324 -28.19 -27.42 22.06
C TYR A 324 -26.66 -27.36 22.24
N LEU A 325 -26.02 -28.48 22.59
CA LEU A 325 -24.57 -28.56 22.73
C LEU A 325 -23.82 -28.29 21.41
N VAL A 326 -24.37 -28.77 20.28
CA VAL A 326 -23.79 -28.53 18.94
C VAL A 326 -23.88 -27.04 18.56
N ILE A 327 -25.02 -26.38 18.85
CA ILE A 327 -25.15 -24.93 18.61
C ILE A 327 -24.21 -24.15 19.52
N PHE A 328 -24.13 -24.50 20.80
CA PHE A 328 -23.18 -23.88 21.73
C PHE A 328 -21.75 -23.99 21.24
N TYR A 329 -21.33 -25.19 20.79
CA TYR A 329 -19.98 -25.36 20.20
C TYR A 329 -19.74 -24.45 18.99
N SER A 330 -20.78 -24.24 18.17
CA SER A 330 -20.71 -23.40 16.98
C SER A 330 -20.48 -21.89 17.29
N ILE A 331 -20.82 -21.41 18.50
CA ILE A 331 -20.58 -20.03 18.95
C ILE A 331 -19.10 -19.77 19.25
N ILE A 332 -18.34 -20.79 19.63
CA ILE A 332 -16.97 -20.64 20.12
C ILE A 332 -16.06 -19.99 19.06
N ASN A 333 -16.16 -20.41 17.80
CA ASN A 333 -15.32 -19.88 16.73
C ASN A 333 -15.61 -18.40 16.41
N PRO A 334 -16.86 -17.96 16.15
CA PRO A 334 -17.18 -16.54 16.00
C PRO A 334 -16.72 -15.67 17.18
N ALA A 335 -16.84 -16.15 18.42
CA ALA A 335 -16.41 -15.44 19.60
C ALA A 335 -14.87 -15.27 19.67
N LYS A 336 -14.11 -16.31 19.29
CA LYS A 336 -12.65 -16.24 19.15
C LYS A 336 -12.23 -15.25 18.07
N ASP A 337 -12.91 -15.27 16.92
CA ASP A 337 -12.58 -14.40 15.78
C ASP A 337 -12.88 -12.94 16.09
N LEU A 338 -13.87 -12.60 16.90
CA LEU A 338 -14.05 -11.26 17.44
C LEU A 338 -12.82 -10.74 18.17
N SER A 339 -12.23 -11.57 19.03
CA SER A 339 -11.02 -11.18 19.78
C SER A 339 -9.80 -10.96 18.88
N LYS A 340 -9.62 -11.81 17.86
CA LYS A 340 -8.55 -11.64 16.86
C LYS A 340 -8.73 -10.38 16.03
N SER A 341 -9.97 -10.08 15.64
CA SER A 341 -10.31 -8.91 14.84
C SER A 341 -9.93 -7.60 15.53
N VAL A 342 -10.12 -7.48 16.85
CA VAL A 342 -9.72 -6.30 17.62
C VAL A 342 -8.22 -6.00 17.47
N TYR A 343 -7.37 -7.02 17.52
CA TYR A 343 -5.92 -6.85 17.34
C TYR A 343 -5.55 -6.43 15.91
N ALA A 344 -6.13 -7.09 14.91
CA ALA A 344 -5.90 -6.76 13.49
C ALA A 344 -6.33 -5.31 13.18
N ILE A 345 -7.45 -4.86 13.75
CA ILE A 345 -7.95 -3.50 13.61
C ILE A 345 -6.97 -2.48 14.21
N GLN A 346 -6.46 -2.73 15.42
CA GLN A 346 -5.50 -1.81 16.05
C GLN A 346 -4.21 -1.67 15.22
N LYS A 347 -3.72 -2.79 14.68
CA LYS A 347 -2.53 -2.81 13.81
C LYS A 347 -2.78 -2.04 12.52
N GLY A 348 -3.93 -2.27 11.87
CA GLY A 348 -4.29 -1.57 10.65
C GLY A 348 -4.54 -0.07 10.84
N LEU A 349 -5.09 0.36 11.98
CA LEU A 349 -5.24 1.78 12.29
C LEU A 349 -3.88 2.50 12.34
N ALA A 350 -2.85 1.88 12.92
CA ALA A 350 -1.49 2.42 12.90
C ALA A 350 -0.94 2.53 11.47
N SER A 351 -1.23 1.56 10.60
CA SER A 351 -0.85 1.60 9.19
C SER A 351 -1.61 2.66 8.40
N VAL A 352 -2.91 2.85 8.68
CA VAL A 352 -3.71 3.97 8.12
C VAL A 352 -3.10 5.31 8.50
N GLU A 353 -2.69 5.50 9.75
CA GLU A 353 -2.07 6.75 10.20
C GLU A 353 -0.76 7.04 9.46
N ARG A 354 0.08 6.01 9.23
CA ARG A 354 1.32 6.17 8.44
C ARG A 354 1.06 6.49 6.97
N VAL A 355 0.07 5.84 6.36
CA VAL A 355 -0.36 6.14 4.98
C VAL A 355 -0.97 7.53 4.90
N ASP A 356 -1.77 7.94 5.88
CA ASP A 356 -2.38 9.28 5.94
C ASP A 356 -1.33 10.40 6.04
N LYS A 357 -0.15 10.16 6.63
CA LYS A 357 0.96 11.13 6.60
C LYS A 357 1.41 11.45 5.17
N ILE A 358 1.35 10.48 4.25
CA ILE A 358 1.63 10.73 2.83
C ILE A 358 0.42 11.42 2.17
N LEU A 359 -0.78 10.88 2.36
CA LEU A 359 -1.97 11.36 1.66
C LEU A 359 -2.39 12.77 2.06
N ARG A 360 -2.09 13.19 3.31
CA ARG A 360 -2.36 14.54 3.84
C ARG A 360 -1.17 15.48 3.76
N ALA A 361 -0.02 15.01 3.24
CA ALA A 361 1.12 15.90 3.05
C ALA A 361 0.71 17.03 2.11
N GLU A 362 0.94 18.25 2.54
CA GLU A 362 0.70 19.44 1.73
C GLU A 362 1.93 19.74 0.89
N SER A 363 1.72 20.30 -0.28
CA SER A 363 2.79 20.78 -1.13
C SER A 363 3.21 22.17 -0.67
N ASP A 364 4.50 22.34 -0.40
CA ASP A 364 5.06 23.67 -0.14
C ASP A 364 4.98 24.57 -1.40
N ILE A 365 4.78 23.95 -2.58
CA ILE A 365 4.64 24.65 -3.86
C ILE A 365 3.16 24.68 -4.22
N VAL A 366 2.57 25.88 -4.15
CA VAL A 366 1.16 26.11 -4.45
C VAL A 366 1.03 26.83 -5.78
N GLU A 367 0.22 26.31 -6.69
CA GLU A 367 -0.11 27.03 -7.91
C GLU A 367 -1.10 28.17 -7.61
N PRO A 368 -0.95 29.33 -8.26
CA PRO A 368 -1.89 30.43 -8.09
C PRO A 368 -3.27 30.07 -8.70
N ASP A 369 -4.35 30.58 -8.09
CA ASP A 369 -5.72 30.39 -8.59
C ASP A 369 -5.90 30.96 -10.02
N THR A 370 -5.18 32.03 -10.34
CA THR A 370 -5.18 32.68 -11.65
C THR A 370 -3.75 32.80 -12.18
N PRO A 371 -3.21 31.75 -12.83
CA PRO A 371 -1.85 31.76 -13.34
C PRO A 371 -1.63 32.84 -14.40
N GLN A 372 -0.52 33.56 -14.30
CA GLN A 372 -0.09 34.47 -15.34
C GLN A 372 0.61 33.70 -16.47
N PRO A 373 0.34 34.01 -17.73
CA PRO A 373 1.02 33.39 -18.85
C PRO A 373 2.52 33.79 -18.83
N VAL A 374 3.40 32.79 -18.95
CA VAL A 374 4.83 33.00 -18.96
C VAL A 374 5.41 32.61 -20.33
N ARG A 375 6.27 33.47 -20.88
CA ARG A 375 7.01 33.24 -22.13
C ARG A 375 8.41 33.82 -21.99
N LEU A 376 9.36 33.21 -22.63
CA LEU A 376 10.76 33.75 -22.66
C LEU A 376 10.96 34.52 -23.97
N ALA A 377 10.73 35.84 -23.91
CA ALA A 377 10.96 36.77 -25.02
C ALA A 377 12.23 37.60 -24.84
N HIS A 378 12.59 37.95 -23.62
CA HIS A 378 13.74 38.86 -23.30
C HIS A 378 14.75 38.25 -22.36
N ALA A 379 14.41 37.98 -21.10
CA ALA A 379 15.37 37.56 -20.09
C ALA A 379 14.77 36.80 -18.89
N ILE A 380 15.63 36.06 -18.21
CA ILE A 380 15.39 35.46 -16.90
C ILE A 380 16.18 36.28 -15.89
N THR A 381 15.54 36.69 -14.78
CA THR A 381 16.21 37.51 -13.76
C THR A 381 16.05 36.93 -12.37
N TYR A 382 17.16 36.67 -11.69
CA TYR A 382 17.24 36.40 -10.27
C TYR A 382 17.52 37.73 -9.56
N ARG A 383 16.68 38.09 -8.58
CA ARG A 383 16.78 39.37 -7.84
C ARG A 383 16.84 39.07 -6.35
N ASP A 384 18.02 39.32 -5.77
CA ASP A 384 18.29 39.12 -4.35
C ASP A 384 17.79 37.77 -3.82
N VAL A 385 18.15 36.66 -4.52
CA VAL A 385 17.64 35.34 -4.24
C VAL A 385 18.42 34.70 -3.09
N TRP A 386 17.66 34.31 -2.04
CA TRP A 386 18.15 33.56 -0.89
C TRP A 386 17.40 32.24 -0.78
N PHE A 387 18.16 31.15 -0.48
CA PHE A 387 17.57 29.83 -0.35
C PHE A 387 18.36 28.94 0.61
N ARG A 388 17.65 28.07 1.32
CA ARG A 388 18.19 27.00 2.18
C ARG A 388 17.26 25.77 2.15
N TYR A 389 17.85 24.59 2.30
CA TYR A 389 17.08 23.35 2.43
C TYR A 389 16.62 23.09 3.88
N ARG A 390 17.40 23.56 4.85
CA ARG A 390 17.16 23.45 6.31
C ARG A 390 17.52 24.76 7.01
N GLU A 391 18.47 24.72 7.94
CA GLU A 391 18.86 25.92 8.74
C GLU A 391 19.91 26.78 8.04
N GLU A 392 20.84 26.17 7.32
CA GLU A 392 21.99 26.89 6.71
C GLU A 392 21.65 27.42 5.31
N TRP A 393 22.02 28.66 5.06
CA TRP A 393 21.86 29.30 3.75
C TRP A 393 22.78 28.67 2.70
N VAL A 394 22.18 28.17 1.62
CA VAL A 394 22.88 27.60 0.46
C VAL A 394 23.07 28.64 -0.63
N LEU A 395 22.14 29.57 -0.80
CA LEU A 395 22.27 30.72 -1.70
C LEU A 395 22.05 32.01 -0.92
N ARG A 396 22.86 33.03 -1.21
CA ARG A 396 22.91 34.29 -0.48
C ARG A 396 22.92 35.47 -1.44
N GLY A 397 21.80 36.19 -1.56
CA GLY A 397 21.71 37.43 -2.33
C GLY A 397 22.07 37.31 -3.81
N ILE A 398 21.71 36.22 -4.47
CA ILE A 398 22.01 35.98 -5.87
C ILE A 398 21.28 36.98 -6.76
N ASN A 399 22.09 37.73 -7.57
CA ASN A 399 21.61 38.62 -8.61
C ASN A 399 22.19 38.19 -9.96
N LEU A 400 21.33 37.73 -10.88
CA LEU A 400 21.75 37.22 -12.19
C LEU A 400 20.65 37.52 -13.23
N THR A 401 21.06 38.07 -14.38
CA THR A 401 20.18 38.25 -15.53
C THR A 401 20.72 37.45 -16.71
N ILE A 402 19.88 36.61 -17.30
CA ILE A 402 20.20 35.74 -18.44
C ILE A 402 19.36 36.20 -19.61
N GLU A 403 19.96 36.83 -20.59
CA GLU A 403 19.27 37.27 -21.80
C GLU A 403 18.90 36.10 -22.70
N LYS A 404 17.80 36.23 -23.42
CA LYS A 404 17.36 35.22 -24.39
C LYS A 404 18.44 34.93 -25.42
N GLY A 405 18.69 33.66 -25.70
CA GLY A 405 19.66 33.18 -26.66
C GLY A 405 21.12 33.18 -26.15
N ARG A 406 21.36 33.59 -24.90
CA ARG A 406 22.67 33.54 -24.25
C ARG A 406 22.92 32.23 -23.53
N THR A 407 24.17 31.84 -23.52
CA THR A 407 24.66 30.71 -22.72
C THR A 407 25.41 31.23 -21.49
N VAL A 408 24.89 30.92 -20.30
CA VAL A 408 25.54 31.26 -19.01
C VAL A 408 26.10 30.00 -18.38
N ALA A 409 27.40 30.00 -18.10
CA ALA A 409 28.09 28.92 -17.42
C ALA A 409 28.22 29.19 -15.92
N LEU A 410 27.74 28.28 -15.09
CA LEU A 410 27.93 28.29 -13.63
C LEU A 410 29.14 27.43 -13.29
N VAL A 411 30.17 28.02 -12.68
CA VAL A 411 31.39 27.33 -12.25
C VAL A 411 31.64 27.54 -10.77
N GLY A 412 32.37 26.65 -10.12
CA GLY A 412 32.69 26.76 -8.69
C GLY A 412 32.94 25.40 -8.07
N GLN A 413 33.41 25.38 -6.83
CA GLN A 413 33.65 24.14 -6.08
C GLN A 413 32.36 23.34 -5.83
N SER A 414 32.51 22.05 -5.53
CA SER A 414 31.38 21.24 -5.08
C SER A 414 30.76 21.85 -3.81
N GLY A 415 29.43 21.92 -3.74
CA GLY A 415 28.72 22.54 -2.60
C GLY A 415 28.58 24.07 -2.69
N SER A 416 29.08 24.75 -3.74
CA SER A 416 28.92 26.22 -3.88
C SER A 416 27.51 26.71 -4.23
N GLY A 417 26.52 25.80 -4.42
CA GLY A 417 25.12 26.16 -4.68
C GLY A 417 24.68 26.14 -6.15
N LYS A 418 25.54 25.71 -7.11
CA LYS A 418 25.23 25.70 -8.56
C LYS A 418 23.94 24.92 -8.90
N SER A 419 23.86 23.67 -8.50
CA SER A 419 22.67 22.82 -8.78
C SER A 419 21.44 23.38 -8.08
N THR A 420 21.58 23.88 -6.85
CA THR A 420 20.48 24.55 -6.13
C THR A 420 19.96 25.77 -6.89
N LEU A 421 20.85 26.63 -7.41
CA LEU A 421 20.44 27.80 -8.19
C LEU A 421 19.63 27.42 -9.42
N VAL A 422 20.01 26.34 -10.08
CA VAL A 422 19.37 25.84 -11.30
C VAL A 422 18.03 25.15 -10.96
N ASP A 423 17.94 24.41 -9.85
CA ASP A 423 16.74 23.72 -9.40
C ASP A 423 15.60 24.66 -8.97
N LEU A 424 15.93 25.90 -8.61
CA LEU A 424 14.92 26.92 -8.30
C LEU A 424 14.15 27.38 -9.54
N LEU A 425 14.74 27.33 -10.73
CA LEU A 425 14.14 27.85 -11.95
C LEU A 425 12.93 27.03 -12.44
N PRO A 426 12.98 25.68 -12.47
CA PRO A 426 11.78 24.85 -12.72
C PRO A 426 10.81 24.81 -11.54
N ARG A 427 11.07 25.61 -10.51
CA ARG A 427 10.28 25.67 -9.30
C ARG A 427 10.14 24.30 -8.65
N PHE A 428 11.30 23.61 -8.48
CA PHE A 428 11.33 22.40 -7.63
C PHE A 428 11.31 22.76 -6.15
N TYR A 429 11.75 23.99 -5.85
CA TYR A 429 11.70 24.65 -4.55
C TYR A 429 11.34 26.12 -4.78
N ASP A 430 10.65 26.74 -3.83
CA ASP A 430 10.39 28.18 -3.83
C ASP A 430 11.52 28.93 -3.09
N VAL A 431 11.84 30.15 -3.54
CA VAL A 431 12.84 31.01 -2.89
C VAL A 431 12.31 31.54 -1.56
N GLU A 432 13.16 31.63 -0.53
CA GLU A 432 12.77 32.21 0.76
C GLU A 432 12.74 33.73 0.75
N ARG A 433 13.67 34.34 0.03
CA ARG A 433 13.73 35.80 -0.18
C ARG A 433 14.07 36.09 -1.63
N GLY A 434 13.67 37.28 -2.10
CA GLY A 434 13.88 37.68 -3.48
C GLY A 434 12.84 37.08 -4.42
N ALA A 435 13.17 37.11 -5.71
CA ALA A 435 12.30 36.61 -6.77
C ALA A 435 13.12 36.14 -7.98
N ILE A 436 12.56 35.13 -8.67
CA ILE A 436 13.01 34.71 -10.00
C ILE A 436 11.90 35.07 -10.97
N THR A 437 12.23 35.84 -11.99
CA THR A 437 11.24 36.30 -12.98
C THR A 437 11.66 35.91 -14.39
N ILE A 438 10.66 35.61 -15.24
CA ILE A 438 10.82 35.44 -16.68
C ILE A 438 10.05 36.56 -17.35
N ASP A 439 10.74 37.45 -18.07
CA ASP A 439 10.18 38.68 -18.68
C ASP A 439 9.34 39.53 -17.70
N GLY A 440 9.79 39.60 -16.43
CA GLY A 440 9.13 40.36 -15.37
C GLY A 440 8.03 39.61 -14.62
N VAL A 441 7.57 38.44 -15.10
CA VAL A 441 6.60 37.59 -14.39
C VAL A 441 7.33 36.73 -13.38
N ASP A 442 6.96 36.81 -12.10
CA ASP A 442 7.50 35.94 -11.05
C ASP A 442 7.05 34.49 -11.32
N ILE A 443 8.01 33.55 -11.28
CA ILE A 443 7.73 32.13 -11.55
C ILE A 443 6.69 31.55 -10.57
N ARG A 444 6.51 32.13 -9.38
CA ARG A 444 5.47 31.75 -8.41
C ARG A 444 4.07 32.11 -8.87
N GLN A 445 3.94 33.03 -9.82
CA GLN A 445 2.65 33.45 -10.39
C GLN A 445 2.29 32.70 -11.68
N ALA A 446 3.20 31.90 -12.23
CA ALA A 446 2.97 31.06 -13.40
C ALA A 446 2.41 29.69 -13.03
N SER A 447 1.70 29.02 -13.97
CA SER A 447 1.40 27.61 -13.80
C SER A 447 2.67 26.77 -13.91
N LEU A 448 2.78 25.70 -13.13
CA LEU A 448 3.94 24.79 -13.20
C LEU A 448 4.06 24.14 -14.58
N THR A 449 2.94 23.85 -15.22
CA THR A 449 2.88 23.24 -16.55
C THR A 449 3.47 24.18 -17.61
N ASP A 450 3.07 25.45 -17.63
CA ASP A 450 3.58 26.44 -18.58
C ASP A 450 5.07 26.75 -18.30
N LEU A 451 5.42 26.96 -17.03
CA LEU A 451 6.78 27.23 -16.61
C LEU A 451 7.74 26.11 -17.04
N ARG A 452 7.44 24.88 -16.67
CA ARG A 452 8.24 23.70 -17.01
C ARG A 452 8.17 23.33 -18.48
N GLY A 453 7.09 23.75 -19.17
CA GLY A 453 6.96 23.66 -20.62
C GLY A 453 8.06 24.42 -21.37
N LEU A 454 8.51 25.56 -20.84
CA LEU A 454 9.59 26.37 -21.41
C LEU A 454 10.98 25.73 -21.27
N MET A 455 11.14 24.69 -20.44
CA MET A 455 12.45 24.19 -20.00
C MET A 455 12.73 22.78 -20.49
N GLY A 456 13.96 22.49 -20.83
CA GLY A 456 14.50 21.16 -21.07
C GLY A 456 15.70 20.91 -20.18
N ASN A 457 15.65 19.83 -19.40
CA ASN A 457 16.71 19.48 -18.47
C ASN A 457 17.52 18.28 -18.99
N VAL A 458 18.84 18.40 -18.97
CA VAL A 458 19.78 17.30 -19.16
C VAL A 458 20.62 17.21 -17.90
N ASN A 459 20.33 16.20 -17.08
CA ASN A 459 20.98 16.02 -15.78
C ASN A 459 22.32 15.28 -15.94
N GLN A 460 23.17 15.38 -14.92
CA GLN A 460 24.44 14.68 -14.81
C GLN A 460 24.26 13.16 -14.95
N GLU A 461 23.30 12.58 -14.23
CA GLU A 461 22.88 11.18 -14.37
C GLU A 461 21.62 11.10 -15.24
N ALA A 462 21.76 10.48 -16.43
CA ALA A 462 20.64 10.28 -17.33
C ALA A 462 19.66 9.23 -16.76
N ILE A 463 18.51 9.70 -16.25
CA ILE A 463 17.45 8.84 -15.73
C ILE A 463 16.58 8.35 -16.89
N LEU A 464 16.60 7.03 -17.12
CA LEU A 464 15.77 6.35 -18.11
C LEU A 464 14.80 5.39 -17.42
N PHE A 465 13.65 5.21 -18.05
CA PHE A 465 12.59 4.32 -17.55
C PHE A 465 12.70 2.94 -18.20
N ASN A 466 12.21 1.92 -17.51
CA ASN A 466 12.11 0.56 -18.04
C ASN A 466 11.03 0.49 -19.11
N ASP A 467 11.39 0.96 -20.31
CA ASP A 467 10.52 1.08 -21.47
C ASP A 467 11.35 1.02 -22.76
N THR A 468 10.73 1.20 -23.90
CA THR A 468 11.41 1.24 -25.21
C THR A 468 12.27 2.50 -25.40
N PHE A 469 13.19 2.48 -26.37
CA PHE A 469 13.90 3.70 -26.78
C PHE A 469 12.91 4.79 -27.23
N PHE A 470 11.90 4.41 -28.01
CA PHE A 470 10.87 5.34 -28.47
C PHE A 470 10.22 6.07 -27.30
N ASN A 471 9.67 5.34 -26.32
CA ASN A 471 8.97 5.91 -25.18
C ASN A 471 9.90 6.73 -24.27
N ASN A 472 11.16 6.36 -24.13
CA ASN A 472 12.14 7.13 -23.39
C ASN A 472 12.48 8.46 -24.06
N ILE A 473 12.58 8.52 -25.38
CA ILE A 473 12.82 9.77 -26.12
C ILE A 473 11.56 10.63 -26.13
N ALA A 474 10.40 10.03 -26.36
CA ALA A 474 9.09 10.70 -26.42
C ALA A 474 8.55 11.13 -25.03
N PHE A 475 9.23 10.86 -23.94
CA PHE A 475 8.75 10.96 -22.56
C PHE A 475 8.06 12.28 -22.17
N GLY A 476 8.39 13.38 -22.78
CA GLY A 476 7.80 14.71 -22.49
C GLY A 476 6.85 15.22 -23.59
N VAL A 477 6.52 14.41 -24.60
CA VAL A 477 5.74 14.81 -25.78
C VAL A 477 4.65 13.76 -26.03
N GLU A 478 3.39 14.12 -25.74
CA GLU A 478 2.24 13.16 -25.78
C GLU A 478 1.96 12.57 -27.18
N ARG A 479 2.26 13.31 -28.25
CA ARG A 479 1.94 12.93 -29.63
C ARG A 479 3.16 12.97 -30.55
N ALA A 480 4.28 12.43 -30.08
CA ALA A 480 5.47 12.33 -30.88
C ALA A 480 5.32 11.29 -32.00
N THR A 481 5.58 11.67 -33.23
CA THR A 481 5.63 10.75 -34.34
C THR A 481 6.94 9.96 -34.36
N ARG A 482 6.95 8.80 -35.02
CA ARG A 482 8.18 8.00 -35.20
C ARG A 482 9.29 8.82 -35.87
N GLN A 483 8.94 9.59 -36.88
CA GLN A 483 9.87 10.40 -37.65
C GLN A 483 10.54 11.49 -36.79
N GLU A 484 9.76 12.18 -35.95
CA GLU A 484 10.29 13.20 -35.02
C GLU A 484 11.25 12.60 -33.99
N VAL A 485 10.92 11.42 -33.46
CA VAL A 485 11.77 10.69 -32.50
C VAL A 485 13.09 10.25 -33.17
N GLU A 486 13.04 9.75 -34.40
CA GLU A 486 14.23 9.35 -35.16
C GLU A 486 15.10 10.55 -35.49
N GLU A 487 14.53 11.68 -35.87
CA GLU A 487 15.27 12.90 -36.14
C GLU A 487 15.96 13.43 -34.88
N ALA A 488 15.26 13.48 -33.77
CA ALA A 488 15.84 13.86 -32.48
C ALA A 488 16.99 12.93 -32.07
N ALA A 489 16.85 11.63 -32.31
CA ALA A 489 17.90 10.65 -32.04
C ALA A 489 19.11 10.81 -32.96
N ARG A 490 18.93 11.16 -34.25
CA ARG A 490 20.04 11.47 -35.18
C ARG A 490 20.80 12.71 -34.73
N ILE A 491 20.11 13.77 -34.35
CA ILE A 491 20.75 15.00 -33.85
C ILE A 491 21.55 14.71 -32.59
N ALA A 492 21.07 13.82 -31.73
CA ALA A 492 21.71 13.39 -30.48
C ALA A 492 22.80 12.31 -30.68
N ASN A 493 23.16 11.94 -31.90
CA ASN A 493 24.07 10.84 -32.21
C ASN A 493 23.64 9.50 -31.59
N ALA A 494 22.32 9.26 -31.44
CA ALA A 494 21.76 8.08 -30.83
C ALA A 494 21.20 7.06 -31.85
N HIS A 495 20.86 7.47 -33.05
CA HIS A 495 20.16 6.66 -34.07
C HIS A 495 20.89 5.36 -34.37
N ASP A 496 22.19 5.41 -34.62
CA ASP A 496 22.95 4.26 -35.12
C ASP A 496 23.01 3.13 -34.11
N PHE A 497 23.28 3.41 -32.84
CA PHE A 497 23.30 2.36 -31.82
C PHE A 497 21.89 1.84 -31.48
N ILE A 498 20.82 2.65 -31.64
CA ILE A 498 19.44 2.19 -31.50
C ILE A 498 19.13 1.21 -32.62
N MET A 499 19.43 1.54 -33.88
CA MET A 499 19.18 0.69 -35.04
C MET A 499 20.03 -0.59 -35.05
N ALA A 500 21.15 -0.62 -34.34
CA ALA A 500 21.96 -1.82 -34.15
C ALA A 500 21.34 -2.85 -33.19
N THR A 501 20.24 -2.51 -32.51
CA THR A 501 19.49 -3.45 -31.66
C THR A 501 18.45 -4.21 -32.46
N GLU A 502 18.06 -5.43 -32.01
CA GLU A 502 17.15 -6.33 -32.74
C GLU A 502 15.81 -5.71 -33.13
N GLN A 503 15.24 -4.86 -32.28
CA GLN A 503 13.93 -4.22 -32.50
C GLN A 503 14.04 -2.71 -32.72
N GLY A 504 15.26 -2.16 -32.91
CA GLY A 504 15.47 -0.75 -33.10
C GLY A 504 14.85 0.08 -31.96
N TYR A 505 14.05 1.08 -32.30
CA TYR A 505 13.41 1.96 -31.32
C TYR A 505 12.41 1.27 -30.40
N ASP A 506 11.92 0.09 -30.77
CA ASP A 506 10.95 -0.68 -29.95
C ASP A 506 11.66 -1.62 -28.97
N THR A 507 12.99 -1.63 -28.95
CA THR A 507 13.79 -2.39 -27.99
C THR A 507 13.64 -1.80 -26.58
N ASN A 508 13.29 -2.67 -25.62
CA ASN A 508 13.24 -2.32 -24.20
C ASN A 508 14.66 -2.22 -23.62
N ILE A 509 14.98 -1.08 -23.02
CA ILE A 509 16.33 -0.75 -22.52
C ILE A 509 16.62 -1.29 -21.09
N GLY A 510 15.63 -1.95 -20.47
CA GLY A 510 15.74 -2.50 -19.12
C GLY A 510 15.62 -1.46 -18.02
N ASP A 511 15.77 -1.92 -16.78
CA ASP A 511 15.65 -1.06 -15.60
C ASP A 511 16.76 0.01 -15.60
N ARG A 512 16.35 1.28 -15.51
CA ARG A 512 17.24 2.48 -15.57
C ARG A 512 18.20 2.49 -16.76
N GLY A 513 17.86 1.82 -17.87
CA GLY A 513 18.76 1.70 -19.02
C GLY A 513 20.00 0.86 -18.72
N GLY A 514 19.90 -0.14 -17.84
CA GLY A 514 21.03 -0.97 -17.41
C GLY A 514 21.76 -1.74 -18.51
N LYS A 515 21.14 -1.85 -19.69
CA LYS A 515 21.75 -2.45 -20.88
C LYS A 515 22.62 -1.47 -21.69
N LEU A 516 22.63 -0.17 -21.33
CA LEU A 516 23.28 0.88 -22.07
C LEU A 516 24.54 1.38 -21.36
N SER A 517 25.54 1.82 -22.15
CA SER A 517 26.70 2.57 -21.62
C SER A 517 26.27 3.93 -21.09
N GLY A 518 27.11 4.56 -20.26
CA GLY A 518 26.88 5.92 -19.75
C GLY A 518 26.62 6.93 -20.87
N GLY A 519 27.45 6.92 -21.89
CA GLY A 519 27.33 7.80 -23.05
C GLY A 519 26.07 7.54 -23.90
N GLN A 520 25.62 6.28 -24.01
CA GLN A 520 24.37 5.94 -24.69
C GLN A 520 23.17 6.49 -23.90
N ARG A 521 23.13 6.29 -22.57
CA ARG A 521 22.07 6.87 -21.73
C ARG A 521 22.00 8.37 -21.86
N GLN A 522 23.15 9.04 -21.83
CA GLN A 522 23.20 10.50 -21.96
C GLN A 522 22.67 10.99 -23.31
N ARG A 523 23.03 10.32 -24.42
CA ARG A 523 22.52 10.66 -25.76
C ARG A 523 21.00 10.47 -25.88
N ILE A 524 20.41 9.48 -25.21
CA ILE A 524 18.96 9.35 -25.12
C ILE A 524 18.32 10.51 -24.34
N SER A 525 18.94 10.95 -23.23
CA SER A 525 18.48 12.11 -22.47
C SER A 525 18.55 13.40 -23.30
N ILE A 526 19.61 13.56 -24.09
CA ILE A 526 19.75 14.69 -25.02
C ILE A 526 18.69 14.61 -26.14
N ALA A 527 18.43 13.43 -26.73
CA ALA A 527 17.38 13.23 -27.73
C ALA A 527 15.99 13.62 -27.18
N ARG A 528 15.70 13.29 -25.90
CA ARG A 528 14.48 13.71 -25.19
C ARG A 528 14.36 15.24 -25.13
N ALA A 529 15.45 15.94 -24.80
CA ALA A 529 15.48 17.39 -24.76
C ALA A 529 15.35 18.02 -26.15
N ILE A 530 15.95 17.43 -27.18
CA ILE A 530 15.84 17.88 -28.58
C ILE A 530 14.39 17.77 -29.06
N LEU A 531 13.74 16.62 -28.82
CA LEU A 531 12.35 16.37 -29.23
C LEU A 531 11.38 17.36 -28.59
N LYS A 532 11.56 17.65 -27.30
CA LYS A 532 10.74 18.64 -26.57
C LYS A 532 10.89 20.07 -27.12
N ASN A 533 12.03 20.38 -27.72
CA ASN A 533 12.37 21.66 -28.33
C ASN A 533 12.08 22.93 -27.47
N PRO A 534 12.55 23.00 -26.23
CA PRO A 534 12.26 24.09 -25.33
C PRO A 534 13.11 25.35 -25.66
N PRO A 535 12.62 26.59 -25.38
CA PRO A 535 13.39 27.81 -25.53
C PRO A 535 14.49 27.98 -24.49
N LEU A 536 14.43 27.28 -23.36
CA LEU A 536 15.38 27.31 -22.26
C LEU A 536 15.93 25.91 -21.98
N LEU A 537 17.26 25.81 -21.89
CA LEU A 537 17.97 24.60 -21.54
C LEU A 537 18.67 24.73 -20.20
N ILE A 538 18.60 23.68 -19.43
CA ILE A 538 19.28 23.47 -18.17
C ILE A 538 20.17 22.23 -18.33
N LEU A 539 21.48 22.42 -18.30
CA LEU A 539 22.46 21.36 -18.51
C LEU A 539 23.32 21.20 -17.24
N ASP A 540 23.25 20.02 -16.61
CA ASP A 540 24.08 19.69 -15.45
C ASP A 540 25.09 18.62 -15.86
N GLU A 541 26.37 19.00 -15.95
CA GLU A 541 27.57 18.18 -16.20
C GLU A 541 27.36 16.84 -16.95
N ALA A 542 26.93 16.90 -18.19
CA ALA A 542 26.49 15.72 -18.96
C ALA A 542 27.63 14.75 -19.38
N THR A 543 28.90 14.96 -19.01
CA THR A 543 30.04 14.23 -19.58
C THR A 543 31.02 13.63 -18.56
N SER A 544 30.79 13.72 -17.28
CA SER A 544 31.64 13.09 -16.26
C SER A 544 31.60 11.56 -16.36
N ALA A 545 32.75 10.91 -16.34
CA ALA A 545 32.96 9.46 -16.38
C ALA A 545 32.60 8.74 -17.71
N LEU A 546 32.74 9.44 -18.86
CA LEU A 546 32.62 8.83 -20.20
C LEU A 546 33.99 8.50 -20.79
N ASP A 547 34.02 7.48 -21.64
CA ASP A 547 35.17 7.23 -22.52
C ASP A 547 35.31 8.36 -23.58
N THR A 548 36.51 8.57 -24.12
CA THR A 548 36.84 9.69 -25.02
C THR A 548 35.94 9.77 -26.26
N GLU A 549 35.56 8.62 -26.86
CA GLU A 549 34.69 8.60 -28.04
C GLU A 549 33.26 8.97 -27.69
N SER A 550 32.69 8.34 -26.64
CA SER A 550 31.35 8.65 -26.14
C SER A 550 31.25 10.11 -25.71
N GLU A 551 32.29 10.64 -25.08
CA GLU A 551 32.38 12.06 -24.69
C GLU A 551 32.26 12.97 -25.88
N ARG A 552 33.06 12.74 -26.95
CA ARG A 552 33.02 13.55 -28.17
C ARG A 552 31.62 13.58 -28.78
N LEU A 553 30.97 12.41 -28.89
CA LEU A 553 29.62 12.29 -29.45
C LEU A 553 28.56 13.00 -28.59
N VAL A 554 28.66 12.92 -27.25
CA VAL A 554 27.79 13.65 -26.33
C VAL A 554 28.01 15.15 -26.44
N GLN A 555 29.28 15.62 -26.52
CA GLN A 555 29.61 17.04 -26.64
C GLN A 555 29.07 17.62 -27.96
N GLU A 556 29.22 16.93 -29.09
CA GLU A 556 28.63 17.33 -30.36
C GLU A 556 27.10 17.42 -30.31
N ALA A 557 26.45 16.47 -29.64
CA ALA A 557 24.99 16.49 -29.45
C ALA A 557 24.54 17.68 -28.59
N LEU A 558 25.28 17.99 -27.50
CA LEU A 558 25.01 19.15 -26.65
C LEU A 558 25.19 20.46 -27.41
N GLU A 559 26.25 20.62 -28.22
CA GLU A 559 26.47 21.80 -29.03
C GLU A 559 25.34 22.05 -30.05
N ARG A 560 24.83 20.97 -30.67
CA ARG A 560 23.65 21.07 -31.55
C ARG A 560 22.38 21.44 -30.78
N LEU A 561 22.21 20.87 -29.57
CA LEU A 561 21.06 21.16 -28.71
C LEU A 561 21.06 22.63 -28.25
N MET A 562 22.24 23.21 -27.93
CA MET A 562 22.35 24.58 -27.42
C MET A 562 22.16 25.68 -28.48
N ARG A 563 22.28 25.36 -29.77
CA ARG A 563 22.18 26.36 -30.85
C ARG A 563 20.85 27.10 -30.82
N ASN A 564 20.91 28.45 -30.84
CA ASN A 564 19.75 29.33 -30.84
C ASN A 564 18.83 29.19 -29.64
N ARG A 565 19.32 28.70 -28.50
CA ARG A 565 18.53 28.56 -27.26
C ARG A 565 19.22 29.30 -26.10
N THR A 566 18.39 29.74 -25.15
CA THR A 566 18.91 30.22 -23.87
C THR A 566 19.38 29.03 -23.06
N THR A 567 20.61 29.08 -22.55
CA THR A 567 21.18 27.92 -21.86
C THR A 567 21.81 28.31 -20.53
N ILE A 568 21.51 27.58 -19.49
CA ILE A 568 22.24 27.59 -18.22
C ILE A 568 22.96 26.26 -18.13
N VAL A 569 24.30 26.32 -18.01
CA VAL A 569 25.09 25.11 -17.91
C VAL A 569 25.92 25.10 -16.62
N ILE A 570 25.77 24.07 -15.82
CA ILE A 570 26.70 23.78 -14.73
C ILE A 570 27.89 23.08 -15.37
N ALA A 571 28.99 23.82 -15.47
CA ALA A 571 30.12 23.36 -16.25
C ALA A 571 31.28 22.91 -15.33
N HIS A 572 31.75 21.71 -15.59
CA HIS A 572 32.93 21.13 -14.96
C HIS A 572 34.09 20.96 -15.96
N ARG A 573 33.87 21.27 -17.24
CA ARG A 573 34.90 21.17 -18.29
C ARG A 573 35.20 22.51 -18.95
N LEU A 574 36.49 22.76 -19.10
CA LEU A 574 36.99 24.01 -19.65
C LEU A 574 36.52 24.29 -21.09
N SER A 575 36.30 23.23 -21.91
CA SER A 575 35.79 23.35 -23.29
C SER A 575 34.36 23.93 -23.34
N THR A 576 33.51 23.56 -22.41
CA THR A 576 32.13 24.08 -22.30
C THR A 576 32.14 25.52 -21.75
N ILE A 577 33.01 25.78 -20.74
CA ILE A 577 33.11 27.07 -20.08
C ILE A 577 33.61 28.16 -21.06
N ARG A 578 34.61 27.87 -21.86
CA ARG A 578 35.22 28.82 -22.82
C ARG A 578 34.26 29.38 -23.87
N ARG A 579 33.22 28.58 -24.21
CA ARG A 579 32.23 28.97 -25.25
C ARG A 579 31.01 29.68 -24.69
N ALA A 580 30.88 29.80 -23.39
CA ALA A 580 29.80 30.52 -22.77
C ALA A 580 29.89 32.03 -23.05
N ASP A 581 28.75 32.68 -23.29
CA ASP A 581 28.68 34.13 -23.44
C ASP A 581 29.02 34.85 -22.15
N GLU A 582 28.72 34.20 -21.02
CA GLU A 582 29.01 34.70 -19.69
C GLU A 582 29.30 33.54 -18.74
N ILE A 583 30.27 33.73 -17.85
CA ILE A 583 30.66 32.80 -16.80
C ILE A 583 30.36 33.45 -15.45
N CYS A 584 29.62 32.74 -14.58
CA CYS A 584 29.36 33.13 -13.20
C CYS A 584 30.10 32.17 -12.26
N VAL A 585 31.03 32.70 -11.48
CA VAL A 585 31.81 31.94 -10.49
C VAL A 585 31.07 31.97 -9.16
N MET A 586 30.68 30.79 -8.69
CA MET A 586 29.99 30.63 -7.41
C MET A 586 30.94 30.16 -6.31
N HIS A 587 30.90 30.85 -5.18
CA HIS A 587 31.64 30.51 -3.96
C HIS A 587 30.75 30.75 -2.74
N GLU A 588 30.59 29.74 -1.86
CA GLU A 588 29.81 29.81 -0.61
C GLU A 588 28.39 30.40 -0.77
N GLY A 589 27.72 30.08 -1.89
CA GLY A 589 26.36 30.53 -2.17
C GLY A 589 26.21 31.91 -2.78
N GLU A 590 27.32 32.57 -3.17
CA GLU A 590 27.34 33.89 -3.80
C GLU A 590 27.99 33.82 -5.18
N ILE A 591 27.67 34.77 -6.08
CA ILE A 591 28.37 34.98 -7.34
C ILE A 591 29.49 35.96 -7.06
N VAL A 592 30.75 35.46 -7.01
CA VAL A 592 31.94 36.26 -6.65
C VAL A 592 32.64 36.88 -7.85
N GLU A 593 32.55 36.23 -9.02
CA GLU A 593 33.14 36.75 -10.27
C GLU A 593 32.17 36.53 -11.42
N ARG A 594 32.17 37.44 -12.38
CA ARG A 594 31.29 37.39 -13.55
C ARG A 594 31.98 38.02 -14.75
N GLY A 595 31.99 37.38 -15.91
CA GLY A 595 32.61 37.87 -17.13
C GLY A 595 32.85 36.77 -18.16
N ARG A 596 33.63 37.08 -19.21
CA ARG A 596 34.06 36.11 -20.21
C ARG A 596 35.32 35.38 -19.77
N HIS A 597 35.64 34.28 -20.42
CA HIS A 597 36.81 33.46 -20.11
C HIS A 597 38.11 34.28 -20.03
N GLU A 598 38.40 35.11 -21.05
CA GLU A 598 39.62 35.90 -21.13
C GLU A 598 39.69 36.98 -20.03
N GLU A 599 38.55 37.62 -19.74
CA GLU A 599 38.41 38.63 -18.69
C GLU A 599 38.71 38.04 -17.31
N LEU A 600 38.09 36.88 -17.02
CA LEU A 600 38.21 36.21 -15.72
C LEU A 600 39.60 35.58 -15.52
N ILE A 601 40.28 35.13 -16.58
CA ILE A 601 41.67 34.67 -16.49
C ILE A 601 42.59 35.85 -16.15
N ALA A 602 42.34 37.04 -16.75
CA ALA A 602 43.14 38.24 -16.48
C ALA A 602 42.97 38.80 -15.07
N LEU A 603 41.82 38.53 -14.40
CA LEU A 603 41.56 38.97 -13.01
C LEU A 603 42.38 38.21 -11.97
N ASP A 604 42.99 37.07 -12.31
CA ASP A 604 43.80 36.22 -11.42
C ASP A 604 43.06 35.79 -10.12
N GLY A 605 41.75 35.65 -10.21
CA GLY A 605 40.84 35.39 -9.09
C GLY A 605 40.50 33.94 -8.87
N TYR A 606 39.26 33.70 -8.39
CA TYR A 606 38.72 32.36 -8.15
C TYR A 606 38.62 31.53 -9.43
N TYR A 607 38.22 32.15 -10.55
CA TYR A 607 38.09 31.47 -11.84
C TYR A 607 39.43 30.90 -12.32
N LYS A 608 40.50 31.68 -12.28
CA LYS A 608 41.82 31.22 -12.73
C LYS A 608 42.32 30.06 -11.88
N ARG A 609 42.15 30.13 -10.55
CA ARG A 609 42.49 29.00 -9.65
C ARG A 609 41.73 27.72 -9.99
N LEU A 610 40.43 27.82 -10.35
CA LEU A 610 39.62 26.66 -10.78
C LEU A 610 40.15 26.09 -12.12
N CYS A 611 40.55 26.96 -13.07
CA CYS A 611 41.14 26.54 -14.34
C CYS A 611 42.50 25.85 -14.14
N ASP A 612 43.35 26.40 -13.30
CA ASP A 612 44.68 25.84 -12.99
C ASP A 612 44.57 24.45 -12.33
N MET A 613 43.57 24.23 -11.48
CA MET A 613 43.30 22.93 -10.88
C MET A 613 42.73 21.87 -11.86
N GLN A 614 42.13 22.28 -12.98
CA GLN A 614 41.61 21.38 -14.02
C GLN A 614 42.59 21.03 -15.12
N THR A 615 43.73 21.69 -15.16
CA THR A 615 44.77 21.53 -16.20
C THR A 615 45.79 20.44 -15.81
N PHE A 616 45.66 19.79 -14.65
CA PHE A 616 46.52 18.70 -14.16
C PHE A 616 45.85 17.32 -14.30
#